data_72fa7876956a36f32841c1ebea532d81
#
_entry.id   72fa7876956a36f32841c1ebea532d81
#
_cell.length_a   1.000
_cell.length_b   1.000
_cell.length_c   1.000
_cell.angle_alpha   90.00
_cell.angle_beta   90.00
_cell.angle_gamma   90.00
#
_symmetry.space_group_name_H-M   'P 1'
#
loop_
_entity.id
_entity.type
_entity.pdbx_description
1 polymer ?
#
loop_
_entity_poly.entity_id
_entity_poly.type
_entity_poly.pdbx_seq_one_letter_code
_entity_poly.pdbx_strand_id
1 'polypeptide(L)'
;MLSLTVTVNAYAGGDDHRRLEMDPSSDVILGQEDLNFVTKPAYPRLRHLEDGTYLLAWQEVIIGRKDDNGRYISYALSSDLKKWTPMGRLFEDKTVTNYYGKSSERYYSCPEFLQLADGNLVAVCCFWNLSTYNKIKGRADNGLAVRISKDQGRSWGPEKEIFKGQAWEPFLIQQPDGRLQCYFSEARPWISSCHSGTSMLESLDGGETWEPTLGDRPYRVMRKRYWNPEKERYQFTDQMPTGVILNDKGKMAFAMEDVDMGIYSLGIVYSPDDGHWNYLEGDDIGPGERIDSLSVNATGPYIVKFRSGEVLVTFTRNKGMEWNLMYRIGDADAKNWGPEHKAFDRGGWSSACVDSDDSVILVAPYKGGKLRLARFTLLKDNE
;
A
#
# COMPACT_ATOMS: atom_id res chain seq x y z
N MET A 1 26.67 18.51 26.85
CA MET A 1 25.46 17.67 26.89
C MET A 1 24.25 18.58 26.73
N LEU A 2 23.78 18.77 25.51
CA LEU A 2 22.51 19.48 25.27
C LEU A 2 21.41 18.40 25.21
N SER A 3 20.53 18.43 26.19
CA SER A 3 19.31 17.62 26.21
C SER A 3 18.38 18.17 25.13
N LEU A 4 18.26 17.47 24.01
CA LEU A 4 17.18 17.71 23.06
C LEU A 4 15.90 17.12 23.66
N THR A 5 15.07 17.98 24.22
CA THR A 5 13.70 17.63 24.59
C THR A 5 12.89 17.54 23.31
N VAL A 6 12.66 16.34 22.81
CA VAL A 6 11.69 16.09 21.73
C VAL A 6 10.32 16.34 22.33
N THR A 7 9.71 17.48 22.02
CA THR A 7 8.32 17.73 22.32
C THR A 7 7.49 16.87 21.38
N VAL A 8 7.13 15.68 21.81
CA VAL A 8 6.04 14.92 21.18
C VAL A 8 4.79 15.75 21.46
N ASN A 9 4.30 16.46 20.46
CA ASN A 9 2.96 17.00 20.51
C ASN A 9 2.00 15.80 20.59
N ALA A 10 1.69 15.37 21.80
CA ALA A 10 0.53 14.56 22.05
C ALA A 10 -0.67 15.42 21.61
N TYR A 11 -1.26 15.13 20.47
CA TYR A 11 -2.60 15.61 20.17
C TYR A 11 -3.48 15.12 21.31
N ALA A 12 -3.79 16.05 22.23
CA ALA A 12 -4.83 15.86 23.21
C ALA A 12 -6.16 15.86 22.44
N GLY A 13 -6.54 14.69 21.92
CA GLY A 13 -7.88 14.44 21.44
C GLY A 13 -8.81 14.66 22.63
N GLY A 14 -9.77 15.58 22.49
CA GLY A 14 -10.97 15.56 23.31
C GLY A 14 -11.58 14.15 23.29
N ASP A 15 -12.63 13.91 24.06
CA ASP A 15 -13.34 12.62 24.21
C ASP A 15 -13.81 12.04 22.85
N ASP A 16 -12.87 11.66 21.99
CA ASP A 16 -13.13 11.00 20.71
C ASP A 16 -13.27 9.50 20.98
N HIS A 17 -14.51 9.04 21.04
CA HIS A 17 -14.86 7.64 21.30
C HIS A 17 -15.06 6.80 20.04
N ARG A 18 -14.73 7.36 18.86
CA ARG A 18 -14.79 6.59 17.60
C ARG A 18 -13.88 5.38 17.68
N ARG A 19 -14.43 4.22 17.48
CA ARG A 19 -13.70 2.96 17.50
C ARG A 19 -14.31 1.94 16.56
N LEU A 20 -13.59 0.88 16.27
CA LEU A 20 -14.08 -0.28 15.55
C LEU A 20 -14.52 -1.36 16.52
N GLU A 21 -15.68 -1.94 16.28
CA GLU A 21 -16.16 -3.14 16.94
C GLU A 21 -16.12 -4.32 15.98
N MET A 22 -15.40 -5.37 16.37
CA MET A 22 -15.28 -6.57 15.55
C MET A 22 -16.56 -7.42 15.65
N ASP A 23 -17.09 -7.87 14.51
CA ASP A 23 -18.09 -8.92 14.46
C ASP A 23 -17.41 -10.29 14.62
N PRO A 24 -17.57 -10.97 15.79
CA PRO A 24 -16.93 -12.26 16.03
C PRO A 24 -17.35 -13.36 15.07
N SER A 25 -18.53 -13.26 14.46
CA SER A 25 -19.06 -14.25 13.51
C SER A 25 -18.38 -14.17 12.14
N SER A 26 -17.69 -13.06 11.88
CA SER A 26 -16.93 -12.77 10.64
C SER A 26 -15.44 -13.09 10.76
N ASP A 27 -14.93 -13.47 11.92
CA ASP A 27 -13.52 -13.75 12.15
C ASP A 27 -13.12 -15.08 11.51
N VAL A 28 -12.37 -15.01 10.40
CA VAL A 28 -11.97 -16.15 9.58
C VAL A 28 -10.46 -16.21 9.48
N ILE A 29 -9.91 -17.41 9.63
CA ILE A 29 -8.50 -17.73 9.43
C ILE A 29 -8.41 -18.63 8.19
N LEU A 30 -7.74 -18.13 7.16
CA LEU A 30 -7.59 -18.79 5.87
C LEU A 30 -6.22 -19.45 5.79
N GLY A 31 -6.23 -20.76 5.56
CA GLY A 31 -5.05 -21.59 5.40
C GLY A 31 -4.83 -22.03 3.96
N GLN A 32 -3.91 -22.97 3.80
CA GLN A 32 -3.60 -23.56 2.50
C GLN A 32 -4.82 -24.32 1.92
N GLU A 33 -5.62 -24.92 2.78
CA GLU A 33 -6.84 -25.64 2.44
C GLU A 33 -7.91 -24.74 1.82
N ASP A 34 -7.91 -23.45 2.14
CA ASP A 34 -8.88 -22.48 1.66
C ASP A 34 -8.40 -21.75 0.40
N LEU A 35 -7.10 -21.45 0.32
CA LEU A 35 -6.52 -20.53 -0.66
C LEU A 35 -5.55 -21.23 -1.65
N ASN A 36 -5.23 -22.50 -1.42
CA ASN A 36 -4.33 -23.31 -2.26
C ASN A 36 -2.97 -22.64 -2.55
N PHE A 37 -2.40 -21.92 -1.57
CA PHE A 37 -1.07 -21.37 -1.72
C PHE A 37 0.02 -22.44 -1.55
N VAL A 38 1.14 -22.25 -2.23
CA VAL A 38 2.29 -23.18 -2.20
C VAL A 38 3.26 -22.81 -1.07
N THR A 39 3.37 -21.53 -0.79
CA THR A 39 4.27 -21.00 0.26
C THR A 39 3.49 -20.09 1.20
N LYS A 40 4.18 -19.42 2.11
CA LYS A 40 3.56 -18.51 3.07
C LYS A 40 2.95 -17.27 2.36
N PRO A 41 1.64 -16.98 2.52
CA PRO A 41 1.04 -15.76 2.01
C PRO A 41 1.47 -14.55 2.85
N ALA A 42 1.71 -13.44 2.17
CA ALA A 42 2.01 -12.15 2.78
C ALA A 42 1.42 -11.01 1.93
N TYR A 43 1.42 -9.81 2.46
CA TYR A 43 0.95 -8.62 1.75
C TYR A 43 -0.46 -8.78 1.17
N PRO A 44 -1.48 -9.16 1.98
CA PRO A 44 -2.83 -9.39 1.47
C PRO A 44 -3.47 -8.09 1.00
N ARG A 45 -4.28 -8.19 -0.06
CA ARG A 45 -5.13 -7.10 -0.57
C ARG A 45 -6.52 -7.63 -0.83
N LEU A 46 -7.51 -6.97 -0.24
CA LEU A 46 -8.93 -7.33 -0.35
C LEU A 46 -9.69 -6.21 -1.05
N ARG A 47 -10.59 -6.58 -1.96
CA ARG A 47 -11.56 -5.68 -2.57
C ARG A 47 -12.95 -6.31 -2.56
N HIS A 48 -13.95 -5.50 -2.25
CA HIS A 48 -15.35 -5.81 -2.47
C HIS A 48 -15.75 -5.20 -3.81
N LEU A 49 -16.15 -6.04 -4.75
CA LEU A 49 -16.46 -5.65 -6.13
C LEU A 49 -17.93 -5.28 -6.28
N GLU A 50 -18.27 -4.54 -7.33
CA GLU A 50 -19.63 -4.06 -7.60
C GLU A 50 -20.64 -5.20 -7.78
N ASP A 51 -20.20 -6.37 -8.25
CA ASP A 51 -21.06 -7.56 -8.38
C ASP A 51 -21.28 -8.30 -7.06
N GLY A 52 -20.77 -7.76 -5.94
CA GLY A 52 -20.85 -8.36 -4.61
C GLY A 52 -19.78 -9.43 -4.33
N THR A 53 -18.88 -9.69 -5.28
CA THR A 53 -17.77 -10.61 -5.11
C THR A 53 -16.63 -9.96 -4.31
N TYR A 54 -15.98 -10.72 -3.46
CA TYR A 54 -14.73 -10.33 -2.80
C TYR A 54 -13.55 -10.92 -3.56
N LEU A 55 -12.57 -10.09 -3.89
CA LEU A 55 -11.29 -10.49 -4.45
C LEU A 55 -10.21 -10.34 -3.38
N LEU A 56 -9.56 -11.43 -3.01
CA LEU A 56 -8.40 -11.46 -2.12
C LEU A 56 -7.17 -11.87 -2.91
N ALA A 57 -6.12 -11.06 -2.88
CA ALA A 57 -4.84 -11.43 -3.45
C ALA A 57 -3.73 -11.31 -2.40
N TRP A 58 -2.64 -12.03 -2.64
CA TRP A 58 -1.47 -12.05 -1.77
C TRP A 58 -0.21 -12.35 -2.59
N GLN A 59 0.93 -11.91 -2.07
CA GLN A 59 2.20 -12.43 -2.55
C GLN A 59 2.55 -13.72 -1.81
N GLU A 60 3.16 -14.66 -2.51
CA GLU A 60 3.75 -15.84 -1.88
C GLU A 60 5.25 -15.63 -1.70
N VAL A 61 5.73 -15.72 -0.46
CA VAL A 61 7.12 -15.43 -0.14
C VAL A 61 8.05 -16.54 -0.62
N ILE A 62 9.31 -16.19 -0.86
CA ILE A 62 10.34 -17.14 -1.29
C ILE A 62 10.78 -17.97 -0.08
N ILE A 63 10.70 -19.30 -0.21
CA ILE A 63 11.14 -20.22 0.84
C ILE A 63 12.65 -20.03 1.10
N GLY A 64 13.00 -19.95 2.36
CA GLY A 64 14.40 -19.84 2.80
C GLY A 64 14.98 -18.44 2.82
N ARG A 65 14.22 -17.41 2.41
CA ARG A 65 14.63 -16.01 2.62
C ARG A 65 14.15 -15.49 3.97
N LYS A 66 14.92 -14.55 4.51
CA LYS A 66 14.57 -13.89 5.79
C LYS A 66 13.57 -12.75 5.60
N ASP A 67 13.54 -12.15 4.40
CA ASP A 67 12.58 -11.10 4.02
C ASP A 67 11.27 -11.73 3.53
N ASP A 68 10.18 -10.97 3.59
CA ASP A 68 8.88 -11.37 3.09
C ASP A 68 8.67 -11.00 1.61
N ASN A 69 9.75 -10.87 0.83
CA ASN A 69 9.67 -10.59 -0.60
C ASN A 69 8.94 -11.71 -1.34
N GLY A 70 8.01 -11.32 -2.22
CA GLY A 70 7.20 -12.23 -3.00
C GLY A 70 7.94 -12.84 -4.19
N ARG A 71 7.43 -13.98 -4.64
CA ARG A 71 7.85 -14.67 -5.85
C ARG A 71 6.81 -14.54 -6.96
N TYR A 72 5.54 -14.73 -6.62
CA TYR A 72 4.40 -14.58 -7.52
C TYR A 72 3.19 -14.07 -6.74
N ILE A 73 2.20 -13.56 -7.46
CA ILE A 73 0.96 -13.07 -6.88
C ILE A 73 -0.14 -14.10 -7.18
N SER A 74 -0.79 -14.57 -6.13
CA SER A 74 -1.96 -15.46 -6.21
C SER A 74 -3.21 -14.72 -5.77
N TYR A 75 -4.38 -15.20 -6.18
CA TYR A 75 -5.65 -14.62 -5.79
C TYR A 75 -6.78 -15.64 -5.73
N ALA A 76 -7.83 -15.27 -5.03
CA ALA A 76 -9.05 -16.04 -4.85
C ALA A 76 -10.28 -15.13 -4.85
N LEU A 77 -11.43 -15.69 -5.20
CA LEU A 77 -12.73 -15.01 -5.18
C LEU A 77 -13.64 -15.66 -4.14
N SER A 78 -14.53 -14.85 -3.53
CA SER A 78 -15.53 -15.30 -2.56
C SER A 78 -16.80 -14.45 -2.67
N SER A 79 -17.96 -15.05 -2.37
CA SER A 79 -19.22 -14.31 -2.24
C SER A 79 -19.63 -14.07 -0.77
N ASP A 80 -18.93 -14.69 0.21
CA ASP A 80 -19.35 -14.68 1.61
C ASP A 80 -18.21 -14.49 2.61
N LEU A 81 -16.98 -14.28 2.14
CA LEU A 81 -15.72 -14.18 2.91
C LEU A 81 -15.31 -15.46 3.65
N LYS A 82 -16.13 -16.51 3.61
CA LYS A 82 -15.92 -17.77 4.34
C LYS A 82 -15.42 -18.88 3.41
N LYS A 83 -16.01 -18.94 2.21
CA LYS A 83 -15.62 -19.93 1.18
C LYS A 83 -14.92 -19.21 0.04
N TRP A 84 -13.71 -19.63 -0.26
CA TRP A 84 -12.87 -19.03 -1.29
C TRP A 84 -12.66 -19.98 -2.45
N THR A 85 -12.70 -19.45 -3.65
CA THR A 85 -12.36 -20.16 -4.88
C THR A 85 -10.98 -19.68 -5.34
N PRO A 86 -9.92 -20.49 -5.17
CA PRO A 86 -8.60 -20.13 -5.68
C PRO A 86 -8.63 -20.00 -7.20
N MET A 87 -8.16 -18.89 -7.72
CA MET A 87 -8.12 -18.59 -9.16
C MET A 87 -6.75 -18.83 -9.78
N GLY A 88 -5.76 -19.16 -8.96
CA GLY A 88 -4.39 -19.38 -9.40
C GLY A 88 -3.51 -18.15 -9.30
N ARG A 89 -2.51 -18.07 -10.18
CA ARG A 89 -1.52 -16.98 -10.16
C ARG A 89 -1.92 -15.84 -11.08
N LEU A 90 -2.01 -14.65 -10.53
CA LEU A 90 -2.25 -13.43 -11.30
C LEU A 90 -0.97 -12.93 -11.99
N PHE A 91 0.15 -12.93 -11.26
CA PHE A 91 1.48 -12.68 -11.81
C PHE A 91 2.38 -13.86 -11.44
N GLU A 92 2.88 -14.55 -12.45
CA GLU A 92 3.66 -15.76 -12.30
C GLU A 92 5.13 -15.52 -12.57
N ASP A 93 5.99 -16.11 -11.73
CA ASP A 93 7.43 -16.05 -11.93
C ASP A 93 7.80 -16.62 -13.32
N LYS A 94 8.77 -15.97 -13.96
CA LYS A 94 9.19 -16.32 -15.32
C LYS A 94 10.67 -16.10 -15.54
N THR A 95 11.24 -16.91 -16.41
CA THR A 95 12.60 -16.73 -16.86
C THR A 95 12.67 -15.60 -17.88
N VAL A 96 13.57 -14.65 -17.66
CA VAL A 96 13.81 -13.49 -18.52
C VAL A 96 15.30 -13.35 -18.84
N THR A 97 15.62 -12.66 -19.92
CA THR A 97 16.99 -12.21 -20.20
C THR A 97 17.21 -10.92 -19.44
N ASN A 98 18.16 -10.90 -18.50
CA ASN A 98 18.49 -9.71 -17.71
C ASN A 98 19.35 -8.70 -18.50
N TYR A 99 19.60 -7.54 -17.89
CA TYR A 99 20.43 -6.46 -18.46
C TYR A 99 21.81 -6.94 -18.99
N TYR A 100 22.38 -7.98 -18.40
CA TYR A 100 23.68 -8.53 -18.79
C TYR A 100 23.60 -9.64 -19.85
N GLY A 101 22.43 -9.83 -20.48
CA GLY A 101 22.20 -10.86 -21.49
C GLY A 101 22.16 -12.29 -20.94
N LYS A 102 21.96 -12.46 -19.62
CA LYS A 102 21.93 -13.77 -18.96
C LYS A 102 20.51 -14.15 -18.58
N SER A 103 20.21 -15.45 -18.64
CA SER A 103 18.98 -16.01 -18.09
C SER A 103 18.89 -15.75 -16.59
N SER A 104 17.71 -15.33 -16.11
CA SER A 104 17.46 -15.00 -14.72
C SER A 104 15.95 -15.06 -14.42
N GLU A 105 15.59 -15.28 -13.15
CA GLU A 105 14.20 -15.32 -12.73
C GLU A 105 13.67 -13.93 -12.39
N ARG A 106 12.49 -13.62 -12.91
CA ARG A 106 11.67 -12.47 -12.52
C ARG A 106 10.64 -12.90 -11.50
N TYR A 107 10.54 -12.17 -10.40
CA TYR A 107 9.61 -12.39 -9.30
C TYR A 107 8.69 -11.19 -9.13
N TYR A 108 7.60 -11.36 -8.41
CA TYR A 108 6.56 -10.36 -8.21
C TYR A 108 6.22 -10.18 -6.72
N SER A 109 5.95 -8.94 -6.32
CA SER A 109 5.63 -8.58 -4.94
C SER A 109 4.63 -7.42 -4.89
N CYS A 110 4.07 -7.17 -3.70
CA CYS A 110 3.27 -6.00 -3.38
C CYS A 110 2.09 -5.81 -4.36
N PRO A 111 1.14 -6.74 -4.43
CA PRO A 111 -0.05 -6.55 -5.26
C PRO A 111 -0.92 -5.40 -4.77
N GLU A 112 -1.60 -4.72 -5.70
CA GLU A 112 -2.67 -3.80 -5.40
C GLU A 112 -3.72 -3.87 -6.50
N PHE A 113 -4.98 -3.51 -6.18
CA PHE A 113 -6.12 -3.61 -7.06
C PHE A 113 -7.03 -2.40 -6.94
N LEU A 114 -7.60 -2.01 -8.05
CA LEU A 114 -8.65 -1.00 -8.08
C LEU A 114 -9.73 -1.42 -9.08
N GLN A 115 -11.00 -1.35 -8.65
CA GLN A 115 -12.11 -1.35 -9.59
C GLN A 115 -12.35 0.08 -10.04
N LEU A 116 -12.35 0.29 -11.35
CA LEU A 116 -12.59 1.58 -11.97
C LEU A 116 -14.09 1.87 -12.05
N ALA A 117 -14.44 3.12 -12.27
CA ALA A 117 -15.84 3.56 -12.42
C ALA A 117 -16.58 2.92 -13.60
N ASP A 118 -15.87 2.35 -14.58
CA ASP A 118 -16.44 1.60 -15.69
C ASP A 118 -16.62 0.09 -15.38
N GLY A 119 -16.31 -0.34 -14.15
CA GLY A 119 -16.40 -1.71 -13.67
C GLY A 119 -15.19 -2.59 -13.98
N ASN A 120 -14.23 -2.14 -14.80
CA ASN A 120 -13.01 -2.88 -15.05
C ASN A 120 -12.12 -2.93 -13.79
N LEU A 121 -11.32 -3.98 -13.64
CA LEU A 121 -10.33 -4.08 -12.58
C LEU A 121 -8.94 -3.86 -13.14
N VAL A 122 -8.14 -3.05 -12.43
CA VAL A 122 -6.71 -2.91 -12.68
C VAL A 122 -5.96 -3.53 -11.51
N ALA A 123 -5.07 -4.48 -11.82
CA ALA A 123 -4.13 -5.06 -10.88
C ALA A 123 -2.74 -4.50 -11.17
N VAL A 124 -2.00 -4.12 -10.14
CA VAL A 124 -0.60 -3.70 -10.24
C VAL A 124 0.25 -4.46 -9.24
N CYS A 125 1.49 -4.72 -9.58
CA CYS A 125 2.50 -5.21 -8.64
C CYS A 125 3.89 -4.72 -9.03
N CYS A 126 4.84 -4.79 -8.11
CA CYS A 126 6.24 -4.65 -8.47
C CYS A 126 6.80 -5.99 -8.94
N PHE A 127 7.70 -5.92 -9.94
CA PHE A 127 8.52 -7.06 -10.36
C PHE A 127 9.99 -6.77 -10.13
N TRP A 128 10.77 -7.82 -9.89
CA TRP A 128 12.18 -7.70 -9.62
C TRP A 128 12.95 -8.94 -10.05
N ASN A 129 14.21 -8.73 -10.35
CA ASN A 129 15.12 -9.77 -10.82
C ASN A 129 16.18 -10.06 -9.76
N LEU A 130 16.16 -11.26 -9.21
CA LEU A 130 17.03 -11.67 -8.11
C LEU A 130 18.52 -11.43 -8.39
N SER A 131 18.97 -11.70 -9.62
CA SER A 131 20.38 -11.64 -9.98
C SER A 131 20.91 -10.21 -10.20
N THR A 132 20.02 -9.25 -10.45
CA THR A 132 20.39 -7.88 -10.82
C THR A 132 19.84 -6.81 -9.89
N TYR A 133 18.95 -7.18 -8.94
CA TYR A 133 18.28 -6.24 -8.05
C TYR A 133 19.22 -5.22 -7.39
N ASN A 134 20.35 -5.67 -6.84
CA ASN A 134 21.32 -4.81 -6.17
C ASN A 134 22.40 -4.22 -7.10
N LYS A 135 22.36 -4.51 -8.41
CA LYS A 135 23.35 -4.04 -9.37
C LYS A 135 22.89 -2.76 -10.04
N ILE A 136 23.74 -1.72 -10.04
CA ILE A 136 23.39 -0.41 -10.59
C ILE A 136 22.89 -0.50 -12.03
N LYS A 137 23.53 -1.28 -12.88
CA LYS A 137 23.14 -1.44 -14.29
C LYS A 137 21.95 -2.37 -14.51
N GLY A 138 21.60 -3.22 -13.54
CA GLY A 138 20.45 -4.11 -13.61
C GLY A 138 19.14 -3.52 -13.13
N ARG A 139 19.07 -2.21 -12.92
CA ARG A 139 17.86 -1.52 -12.43
C ARG A 139 16.68 -1.66 -13.39
N ALA A 140 16.95 -1.69 -14.69
CA ALA A 140 15.95 -1.85 -15.73
C ALA A 140 15.29 -3.25 -15.75
N ASP A 141 15.85 -4.22 -15.01
CA ASP A 141 15.25 -5.54 -14.84
C ASP A 141 14.17 -5.58 -13.73
N ASN A 142 13.91 -4.44 -13.09
CA ASN A 142 12.91 -4.26 -12.04
C ASN A 142 11.89 -3.23 -12.52
N GLY A 143 10.69 -3.22 -11.94
CA GLY A 143 9.67 -2.25 -12.32
C GLY A 143 8.30 -2.53 -11.74
N LEU A 144 7.31 -1.95 -12.39
CA LEU A 144 5.89 -2.16 -12.13
C LEU A 144 5.21 -2.78 -13.35
N ALA A 145 4.31 -3.72 -13.10
CA ALA A 145 3.50 -4.36 -14.12
C ALA A 145 2.02 -4.30 -13.74
N VAL A 146 1.17 -4.17 -14.77
CA VAL A 146 -0.29 -4.16 -14.62
C VAL A 146 -0.94 -5.24 -15.46
N ARG A 147 -2.13 -5.66 -15.03
CA ARG A 147 -3.09 -6.45 -15.80
C ARG A 147 -4.48 -5.85 -15.63
N ILE A 148 -5.34 -5.99 -16.63
CA ILE A 148 -6.71 -5.48 -16.63
C ILE A 148 -7.66 -6.66 -16.78
N SER A 149 -8.70 -6.69 -15.95
CA SER A 149 -9.82 -7.63 -16.05
C SER A 149 -11.09 -6.87 -16.43
N LYS A 150 -11.87 -7.44 -17.35
CA LYS A 150 -13.17 -6.91 -17.82
C LYS A 150 -14.36 -7.78 -17.36
N ASP A 151 -14.11 -8.72 -16.46
CA ASP A 151 -15.06 -9.75 -16.02
C ASP A 151 -15.02 -10.00 -14.51
N GLN A 152 -14.79 -8.93 -13.73
CA GLN A 152 -14.76 -8.97 -12.26
C GLN A 152 -13.68 -9.92 -11.70
N GLY A 153 -12.50 -9.93 -12.33
CA GLY A 153 -11.36 -10.73 -11.87
C GLY A 153 -11.41 -12.21 -12.25
N ARG A 154 -12.37 -12.65 -13.07
CA ARG A 154 -12.47 -14.06 -13.50
C ARG A 154 -11.41 -14.40 -14.54
N SER A 155 -11.04 -13.43 -15.37
CA SER A 155 -9.91 -13.52 -16.28
C SER A 155 -9.15 -12.19 -16.38
N TRP A 156 -7.90 -12.24 -16.85
CA TRP A 156 -7.01 -11.10 -16.92
C TRP A 156 -6.34 -11.01 -18.28
N GLY A 157 -6.28 -9.80 -18.80
CA GLY A 157 -5.52 -9.47 -20.01
C GLY A 157 -4.01 -9.71 -19.85
N PRO A 158 -3.23 -9.46 -20.90
CA PRO A 158 -1.78 -9.64 -20.87
C PRO A 158 -1.12 -8.70 -19.86
N GLU A 159 0.00 -9.15 -19.28
CA GLU A 159 0.85 -8.31 -18.44
C GLU A 159 1.48 -7.19 -19.27
N LYS A 160 1.42 -5.96 -18.75
CA LYS A 160 2.07 -4.79 -19.33
C LYS A 160 3.04 -4.18 -18.31
N GLU A 161 4.29 -3.93 -18.71
CA GLU A 161 5.23 -3.16 -17.89
C GLU A 161 4.87 -1.67 -18.02
N ILE A 162 4.77 -0.98 -16.88
CA ILE A 162 4.42 0.45 -16.84
C ILE A 162 5.55 1.33 -16.27
N PHE A 163 6.53 0.73 -15.58
CA PHE A 163 7.70 1.42 -15.05
C PHE A 163 8.91 0.49 -15.08
N LYS A 164 10.11 1.05 -15.36
CA LYS A 164 11.41 0.37 -15.25
C LYS A 164 12.29 1.04 -14.21
N GLY A 165 12.56 0.32 -13.14
CA GLY A 165 13.36 0.78 -12.02
C GLY A 165 12.98 0.05 -10.74
N GLN A 166 13.80 0.20 -9.69
CA GLN A 166 13.43 -0.33 -8.39
C GLN A 166 12.27 0.46 -7.79
N ALA A 167 11.15 -0.21 -7.62
CA ALA A 167 9.93 0.33 -7.02
C ALA A 167 9.33 -0.68 -6.06
N TRP A 168 8.62 -0.18 -5.05
CA TRP A 168 7.92 -0.96 -4.05
C TRP A 168 6.53 -0.38 -3.79
N GLU A 169 5.64 -1.20 -3.27
CA GLU A 169 4.33 -0.85 -2.73
C GLU A 169 3.52 0.07 -3.67
N PRO A 170 3.19 -0.39 -4.89
CA PRO A 170 2.31 0.39 -5.75
C PRO A 170 0.92 0.50 -5.14
N PHE A 171 0.29 1.66 -5.35
CA PHE A 171 -1.07 1.96 -4.93
C PHE A 171 -1.83 2.65 -6.07
N LEU A 172 -3.06 2.21 -6.32
CA LEU A 172 -3.91 2.74 -7.38
C LEU A 172 -5.04 3.60 -6.81
N ILE A 173 -5.30 4.72 -7.44
CA ILE A 173 -6.45 5.57 -7.16
C ILE A 173 -7.01 6.17 -8.45
N GLN A 174 -8.33 6.20 -8.60
CA GLN A 174 -8.96 6.88 -9.71
C GLN A 174 -9.54 8.21 -9.23
N GLN A 175 -9.14 9.30 -9.89
CA GLN A 175 -9.63 10.64 -9.62
C GLN A 175 -11.09 10.80 -10.07
N PRO A 176 -11.85 11.79 -9.53
CA PRO A 176 -13.22 12.04 -9.93
C PRO A 176 -13.38 12.39 -11.43
N ASP A 177 -12.34 12.90 -12.07
CA ASP A 177 -12.30 13.19 -13.50
C ASP A 177 -11.93 11.98 -14.37
N GLY A 178 -11.76 10.80 -13.76
CA GLY A 178 -11.46 9.54 -14.42
C GLY A 178 -9.97 9.21 -14.56
N ARG A 179 -9.05 10.14 -14.27
CA ARG A 179 -7.61 9.86 -14.29
C ARG A 179 -7.27 8.74 -13.31
N LEU A 180 -6.56 7.73 -13.79
CA LEU A 180 -6.03 6.65 -12.96
C LEU A 180 -4.58 6.97 -12.61
N GLN A 181 -4.25 6.98 -11.33
CA GLN A 181 -2.92 7.27 -10.84
C GLN A 181 -2.35 6.06 -10.09
N CYS A 182 -1.09 5.73 -10.38
CA CYS A 182 -0.32 4.67 -9.71
C CYS A 182 0.83 5.32 -8.92
N TYR A 183 0.74 5.29 -7.60
CA TYR A 183 1.75 5.78 -6.68
C TYR A 183 2.63 4.62 -6.21
N PHE A 184 3.93 4.88 -6.00
CA PHE A 184 4.85 3.84 -5.54
C PHE A 184 6.08 4.42 -4.85
N SER A 185 6.67 3.65 -3.94
CA SER A 185 7.98 3.97 -3.36
C SER A 185 9.06 3.85 -4.44
N GLU A 186 9.63 4.97 -4.89
CA GLU A 186 10.72 4.97 -5.85
C GLU A 186 12.07 4.80 -5.14
N ALA A 187 12.86 3.81 -5.55
CA ALA A 187 14.20 3.59 -5.00
C ALA A 187 15.31 3.86 -6.01
N ARG A 188 15.15 3.48 -7.26
CA ARG A 188 16.14 3.62 -8.36
C ARG A 188 15.43 3.43 -9.71
N PRO A 189 16.00 3.83 -10.84
CA PRO A 189 17.36 4.29 -11.11
C PRO A 189 17.57 5.80 -10.99
N TRP A 190 16.50 6.58 -10.93
CA TRP A 190 16.49 8.03 -11.09
C TRP A 190 17.02 8.76 -9.87
N ILE A 191 17.00 8.08 -8.72
CA ILE A 191 17.49 8.58 -7.43
C ILE A 191 18.43 7.57 -6.77
N SER A 192 19.29 8.06 -5.90
CA SER A 192 20.05 7.19 -5.00
C SER A 192 19.11 6.69 -3.86
N SER A 193 19.49 5.62 -3.19
CA SER A 193 18.71 5.09 -2.06
C SER A 193 18.53 6.06 -0.89
N CYS A 194 19.31 7.15 -0.85
CA CYS A 194 19.14 8.22 0.14
C CYS A 194 18.22 9.36 -0.31
N HIS A 195 17.70 9.29 -1.53
CA HIS A 195 16.78 10.28 -2.10
C HIS A 195 15.43 9.67 -2.46
N SER A 196 15.05 8.58 -1.79
CA SER A 196 13.76 7.93 -2.00
C SER A 196 12.58 8.86 -1.69
N GLY A 197 11.42 8.46 -2.12
CA GLY A 197 10.16 9.16 -1.94
C GLY A 197 9.08 8.45 -2.75
N THR A 198 7.92 9.06 -2.85
CA THR A 198 6.82 8.54 -3.67
C THR A 198 6.82 9.21 -5.03
N SER A 199 6.79 8.38 -6.05
CA SER A 199 6.59 8.75 -7.44
C SER A 199 5.24 8.24 -7.96
N MET A 200 4.80 8.79 -9.10
CA MET A 200 3.49 8.54 -9.69
C MET A 200 3.60 8.34 -11.20
N LEU A 201 2.75 7.48 -11.72
CA LEU A 201 2.39 7.38 -13.13
C LEU A 201 0.90 7.69 -13.27
N GLU A 202 0.49 8.16 -14.44
CA GLU A 202 -0.90 8.49 -14.72
C GLU A 202 -1.39 7.83 -16.01
N SER A 203 -2.65 7.41 -16.03
CA SER A 203 -3.32 6.86 -17.20
C SER A 203 -4.65 7.56 -17.42
N LEU A 204 -4.96 7.91 -18.67
CA LEU A 204 -6.23 8.54 -19.08
C LEU A 204 -7.18 7.58 -19.79
N ASP A 205 -6.79 6.33 -19.96
CA ASP A 205 -7.50 5.30 -20.72
C ASP A 205 -7.75 4.00 -19.92
N GLY A 206 -7.90 4.13 -18.61
CA GLY A 206 -8.23 3.01 -17.72
C GLY A 206 -7.08 2.02 -17.52
N GLY A 207 -5.83 2.47 -17.66
CA GLY A 207 -4.64 1.65 -17.42
C GLY A 207 -4.07 0.98 -18.68
N GLU A 208 -4.60 1.30 -19.85
CA GLU A 208 -4.09 0.77 -21.12
C GLU A 208 -2.74 1.38 -21.50
N THR A 209 -2.59 2.71 -21.32
CA THR A 209 -1.34 3.44 -21.48
C THR A 209 -1.02 4.29 -20.25
N TRP A 210 0.25 4.59 -20.04
CA TRP A 210 0.73 5.29 -18.86
C TRP A 210 1.74 6.37 -19.21
N GLU A 211 1.67 7.49 -18.48
CA GLU A 211 2.60 8.59 -18.56
C GLU A 211 3.31 8.79 -17.20
N PRO A 212 4.60 9.13 -17.17
CA PRO A 212 5.51 9.18 -18.32
C PRO A 212 5.70 7.84 -19.01
N THR A 213 6.05 7.86 -20.29
CA THR A 213 6.24 6.67 -21.12
C THR A 213 7.25 5.70 -20.48
N LEU A 214 7.04 4.42 -20.70
CA LEU A 214 7.90 3.35 -20.18
C LEU A 214 9.39 3.60 -20.51
N GLY A 215 10.19 3.71 -19.45
CA GLY A 215 11.61 4.02 -19.53
C GLY A 215 11.95 5.46 -19.22
N ASP A 216 10.98 6.36 -19.18
CA ASP A 216 11.15 7.73 -18.74
C ASP A 216 11.10 7.84 -17.22
N ARG A 217 11.50 9.01 -16.71
CA ARG A 217 11.48 9.31 -15.28
C ARG A 217 10.04 9.50 -14.82
N PRO A 218 9.60 8.83 -13.73
CA PRO A 218 8.25 9.03 -13.20
C PRO A 218 8.07 10.41 -12.57
N TYR A 219 6.84 10.86 -12.41
CA TYR A 219 6.53 12.09 -11.68
C TYR A 219 6.79 11.89 -10.20
N ARG A 220 7.73 12.63 -9.63
CA ARG A 220 7.98 12.60 -8.19
C ARG A 220 7.04 13.57 -7.51
N VAL A 221 6.27 13.10 -6.49
CA VAL A 221 5.15 13.88 -5.94
C VAL A 221 5.19 14.06 -4.42
N MET A 222 5.70 13.10 -3.68
CA MET A 222 5.80 13.20 -2.22
C MET A 222 7.21 12.85 -1.76
N ARG A 223 7.81 13.73 -0.96
CA ARG A 223 9.14 13.53 -0.41
C ARG A 223 9.38 14.46 0.79
N LYS A 224 9.77 13.86 1.90
CA LYS A 224 10.28 14.54 3.10
C LYS A 224 11.78 14.33 3.20
N ARG A 225 12.46 15.20 3.93
CA ARG A 225 13.90 15.14 4.15
C ARG A 225 14.21 15.22 5.63
N TYR A 226 15.13 14.37 6.09
CA TYR A 226 15.69 14.45 7.43
C TYR A 226 17.22 14.31 7.41
N TRP A 227 17.89 14.89 8.41
CA TRP A 227 19.32 14.72 8.60
C TRP A 227 19.62 13.42 9.33
N ASN A 228 20.42 12.55 8.73
CA ASN A 228 20.90 11.32 9.35
C ASN A 228 22.30 11.55 9.95
N PRO A 229 22.45 11.65 11.27
CA PRO A 229 23.74 11.97 11.89
C PRO A 229 24.74 10.82 11.80
N GLU A 230 24.29 9.56 11.69
CA GLU A 230 25.20 8.42 11.56
C GLU A 230 25.86 8.36 10.17
N LYS A 231 25.17 8.84 9.15
CA LYS A 231 25.63 8.85 7.76
C LYS A 231 26.13 10.22 7.32
N GLU A 232 26.04 11.21 8.21
CA GLU A 232 26.41 12.62 7.95
C GLU A 232 25.85 13.18 6.62
N ARG A 233 24.56 12.87 6.35
CA ARG A 233 23.89 13.31 5.13
C ARG A 233 22.37 13.40 5.31
N TYR A 234 21.75 14.14 4.41
CA TYR A 234 20.30 14.10 4.29
C TYR A 234 19.84 12.77 3.69
N GLN A 235 18.74 12.26 4.22
CA GLN A 235 17.95 11.17 3.67
C GLN A 235 16.54 11.67 3.38
N PHE A 236 15.90 11.04 2.40
CA PHE A 236 14.55 11.37 1.98
C PHE A 236 13.66 10.17 2.25
N THR A 237 12.38 10.43 2.51
CA THR A 237 11.37 9.46 2.87
C THR A 237 10.02 9.84 2.25
N ASP A 238 8.91 9.44 2.76
CA ASP A 238 7.56 9.35 2.21
C ASP A 238 7.44 8.11 1.31
N GLN A 239 7.45 6.97 1.94
CA GLN A 239 7.38 5.66 1.27
C GLN A 239 6.08 4.93 1.61
N MET A 240 5.81 3.85 0.88
CA MET A 240 4.65 2.99 1.07
C MET A 240 3.32 3.76 1.03
N PRO A 241 3.05 4.48 -0.06
CA PRO A 241 1.87 5.32 -0.18
C PRO A 241 0.59 4.49 -0.23
N THR A 242 -0.41 4.86 0.56
CA THR A 242 -1.80 4.45 0.37
C THR A 242 -2.68 5.67 0.57
N GLY A 243 -3.72 5.87 -0.23
CA GLY A 243 -4.44 7.14 -0.27
C GLY A 243 -5.96 7.02 -0.37
N VAL A 244 -6.63 8.10 -0.01
CA VAL A 244 -8.08 8.27 -0.16
C VAL A 244 -8.40 9.62 -0.76
N ILE A 245 -9.48 9.70 -1.56
CA ILE A 245 -10.03 10.97 -2.05
C ILE A 245 -10.88 11.58 -0.94
N LEU A 246 -10.61 12.84 -0.61
CA LEU A 246 -11.30 13.56 0.45
C LEU A 246 -12.55 14.30 -0.04
N ASN A 247 -12.51 14.83 -1.27
CA ASN A 247 -13.59 15.63 -1.83
C ASN A 247 -13.75 15.44 -3.35
N ASP A 248 -14.82 16.00 -3.90
CA ASP A 248 -15.19 15.89 -5.32
C ASP A 248 -14.22 16.61 -6.27
N LYS A 249 -13.32 17.44 -5.77
CA LYS A 249 -12.30 18.11 -6.57
C LYS A 249 -11.04 17.26 -6.74
N GLY A 250 -10.93 16.15 -6.02
CA GLY A 250 -9.80 15.23 -6.10
C GLY A 250 -8.71 15.47 -5.06
N LYS A 251 -8.94 16.30 -4.03
CA LYS A 251 -8.00 16.37 -2.90
C LYS A 251 -7.86 15.00 -2.26
N MET A 252 -6.62 14.61 -1.95
CA MET A 252 -6.30 13.31 -1.35
C MET A 252 -5.58 13.46 -0.03
N ALA A 253 -5.71 12.44 0.83
CA ALA A 253 -4.80 12.19 1.94
C ALA A 253 -4.10 10.84 1.72
N PHE A 254 -2.79 10.82 1.93
CA PHE A 254 -1.96 9.63 1.86
C PHE A 254 -1.40 9.29 3.23
N ALA A 255 -1.53 8.03 3.63
CA ALA A 255 -0.76 7.48 4.74
C ALA A 255 0.61 7.03 4.21
N MET A 256 1.67 7.47 4.90
CA MET A 256 3.05 7.27 4.49
C MET A 256 3.84 6.59 5.60
N GLU A 257 4.82 5.78 5.21
CA GLU A 257 5.85 5.26 6.09
C GLU A 257 7.08 6.15 6.01
N ASP A 258 7.40 6.78 7.13
CA ASP A 258 8.55 7.66 7.28
C ASP A 258 9.61 7.06 8.19
N VAL A 259 10.87 7.37 7.93
CA VAL A 259 11.97 7.02 8.82
C VAL A 259 12.52 8.30 9.43
N ASP A 260 11.89 8.74 10.52
CA ASP A 260 12.36 9.87 11.30
C ASP A 260 13.34 9.40 12.38
N MET A 261 14.54 9.99 12.41
CA MET A 261 15.56 9.71 13.45
C MET A 261 15.85 8.19 13.64
N GLY A 262 15.76 7.40 12.55
CA GLY A 262 16.00 5.96 12.60
C GLY A 262 14.82 5.11 13.09
N ILE A 263 13.67 5.73 13.35
CA ILE A 263 12.43 5.04 13.77
C ILE A 263 11.40 5.19 12.67
N TYR A 264 10.74 4.09 12.31
CA TYR A 264 9.59 4.15 11.41
C TYR A 264 8.41 4.83 12.09
N SER A 265 7.78 5.75 11.38
CA SER A 265 6.59 6.47 11.82
C SER A 265 5.54 6.53 10.73
N LEU A 266 4.29 6.68 11.14
CA LEU A 266 3.16 6.93 10.27
C LEU A 266 3.00 8.43 10.10
N GLY A 267 3.05 8.92 8.87
CA GLY A 267 2.68 10.28 8.49
C GLY A 267 1.43 10.32 7.63
N ILE A 268 0.77 11.47 7.61
CA ILE A 268 -0.31 11.79 6.65
C ILE A 268 0.15 12.95 5.78
N VAL A 269 0.07 12.78 4.47
CA VAL A 269 0.46 13.78 3.48
C VAL A 269 -0.76 14.13 2.63
N TYR A 270 -0.99 15.42 2.38
CA TYR A 270 -2.14 15.87 1.60
C TYR A 270 -1.71 16.34 0.21
N SER A 271 -2.48 15.97 -0.79
CA SER A 271 -2.33 16.54 -2.13
C SER A 271 -2.78 17.99 -2.17
N PRO A 272 -2.47 18.76 -3.23
CA PRO A 272 -3.19 19.98 -3.56
C PRO A 272 -4.72 19.73 -3.64
N ASP A 273 -5.51 20.82 -3.49
CA ASP A 273 -6.96 20.74 -3.32
C ASP A 273 -7.72 20.17 -4.55
N ASP A 274 -7.09 20.22 -5.72
CA ASP A 274 -7.62 19.71 -6.99
C ASP A 274 -6.99 18.36 -7.41
N GLY A 275 -6.14 17.76 -6.55
CA GLY A 275 -5.43 16.53 -6.85
C GLY A 275 -4.33 16.62 -7.91
N HIS A 276 -4.01 17.85 -8.38
CA HIS A 276 -2.90 18.08 -9.30
C HIS A 276 -1.60 18.34 -8.56
N TRP A 277 -0.62 17.49 -8.77
CA TRP A 277 0.66 17.56 -8.09
C TRP A 277 1.62 18.57 -8.71
N ASN A 278 2.39 19.25 -7.86
CA ASN A 278 3.63 19.89 -8.27
C ASN A 278 4.74 18.84 -8.30
N TYR A 279 5.33 18.61 -9.47
CA TYR A 279 6.39 17.61 -9.61
C TYR A 279 7.69 18.11 -9.01
N LEU A 280 8.34 17.24 -8.22
CA LEU A 280 9.55 17.54 -7.47
C LEU A 280 10.79 17.18 -8.30
N GLU A 281 11.80 18.06 -8.27
CA GLU A 281 13.08 17.84 -8.92
C GLU A 281 14.24 17.89 -7.92
N GLY A 282 15.38 17.35 -8.32
CA GLY A 282 16.60 17.41 -7.53
C GLY A 282 16.38 17.03 -6.07
N ASP A 283 16.65 17.96 -5.18
CA ASP A 283 16.50 17.84 -3.73
C ASP A 283 15.21 18.48 -3.18
N ASP A 284 14.25 18.78 -4.05
CA ASP A 284 12.94 19.32 -3.63
C ASP A 284 12.24 18.39 -2.63
N ILE A 285 11.49 19.00 -1.73
CA ILE A 285 10.61 18.35 -0.76
C ILE A 285 9.18 18.85 -0.95
N GLY A 286 8.21 18.02 -0.67
CA GLY A 286 6.80 18.39 -0.78
C GLY A 286 5.86 17.19 -0.74
N PRO A 287 4.56 17.46 -0.67
CA PRO A 287 3.94 18.75 -0.37
C PRO A 287 4.12 19.16 1.10
N GLY A 288 3.85 20.43 1.40
CA GLY A 288 4.03 21.00 2.75
C GLY A 288 2.88 20.71 3.72
N GLU A 289 1.67 20.43 3.22
CA GLU A 289 0.55 20.06 4.08
C GLU A 289 0.68 18.59 4.50
N ARG A 290 0.93 18.38 5.81
CA ARG A 290 1.15 17.03 6.37
C ARG A 290 0.94 16.98 7.89
N ILE A 291 0.75 15.77 8.39
CA ILE A 291 0.87 15.42 9.80
C ILE A 291 2.06 14.48 9.92
N ASP A 292 3.12 14.91 10.57
CA ASP A 292 4.29 14.08 10.84
C ASP A 292 4.08 13.23 12.09
N SER A 293 4.60 12.02 12.05
CA SER A 293 4.66 11.12 13.22
C SER A 293 3.32 10.95 13.94
N LEU A 294 2.23 10.80 13.17
CA LEU A 294 0.90 10.50 13.73
C LEU A 294 0.94 9.28 14.67
N SER A 295 1.80 8.32 14.35
CA SER A 295 2.13 7.18 15.20
C SER A 295 3.60 6.80 15.00
N VAL A 296 4.31 6.48 16.10
CA VAL A 296 5.72 6.05 16.08
C VAL A 296 5.83 4.53 16.20
N ASN A 297 6.96 3.95 15.77
CA ASN A 297 7.14 2.50 15.62
C ASN A 297 5.99 1.89 14.78
N ALA A 298 5.64 2.56 13.69
CA ALA A 298 4.53 2.24 12.80
C ALA A 298 5.06 2.01 11.39
N THR A 299 4.68 0.89 10.79
CA THR A 299 5.08 0.47 9.44
C THR A 299 3.88 -0.11 8.70
N GLY A 300 3.94 -0.18 7.39
CA GLY A 300 2.92 -0.80 6.57
C GLY A 300 1.56 -0.12 6.69
N PRO A 301 1.44 1.21 6.48
CA PRO A 301 0.18 1.89 6.60
C PRO A 301 -0.80 1.49 5.49
N TYR A 302 -2.10 1.51 5.81
CA TYR A 302 -3.16 1.38 4.83
C TYR A 302 -4.33 2.28 5.22
N ILE A 303 -4.80 3.15 4.32
CA ILE A 303 -5.84 4.14 4.59
C ILE A 303 -7.07 3.87 3.74
N VAL A 304 -8.25 4.00 4.33
CA VAL A 304 -9.55 3.92 3.65
C VAL A 304 -10.50 4.98 4.20
N LYS A 305 -11.48 5.36 3.40
CA LYS A 305 -12.53 6.30 3.81
C LYS A 305 -13.87 5.56 3.85
N PHE A 306 -14.56 5.60 4.99
CA PHE A 306 -15.92 5.10 5.11
C PHE A 306 -16.87 5.92 4.22
N ARG A 307 -17.97 5.32 3.79
CA ARG A 307 -19.00 6.06 3.04
C ARG A 307 -19.67 7.13 3.89
N SER A 308 -19.72 6.93 5.21
CA SER A 308 -20.17 7.93 6.17
C SER A 308 -19.24 9.14 6.31
N GLY A 309 -18.02 9.05 5.81
CA GLY A 309 -17.08 10.16 5.67
C GLY A 309 -15.78 10.01 6.45
N GLU A 310 -15.78 9.35 7.60
CA GLU A 310 -14.60 9.18 8.45
C GLU A 310 -13.50 8.42 7.72
N VAL A 311 -12.26 8.65 8.11
CA VAL A 311 -11.08 8.03 7.54
C VAL A 311 -10.43 7.10 8.54
N LEU A 312 -10.20 5.85 8.14
CA LEU A 312 -9.49 4.86 8.92
C LEU A 312 -8.07 4.70 8.36
N VAL A 313 -7.07 4.77 9.22
CA VAL A 313 -5.71 4.32 8.90
C VAL A 313 -5.35 3.12 9.77
N THR A 314 -4.90 2.04 9.14
CA THR A 314 -4.31 0.88 9.82
C THR A 314 -2.80 0.90 9.64
N PHE A 315 -2.07 0.33 10.58
CA PHE A 315 -0.62 0.19 10.52
C PHE A 315 -0.13 -0.95 11.42
N THR A 316 1.04 -1.46 11.16
CA THR A 316 1.67 -2.48 11.99
C THR A 316 2.52 -1.81 13.06
N ARG A 317 2.29 -2.13 14.33
CA ARG A 317 3.18 -1.74 15.42
C ARG A 317 4.49 -2.51 15.29
N ASN A 318 5.58 -1.80 15.05
CA ASN A 318 6.92 -2.38 14.95
C ASN A 318 7.77 -1.94 16.14
N LYS A 319 7.52 -2.52 17.32
CA LYS A 319 8.27 -2.23 18.54
C LYS A 319 8.70 -3.54 19.23
N GLY A 320 9.97 -3.82 19.22
CA GLY A 320 10.50 -5.05 19.80
C GLY A 320 9.97 -6.29 19.07
N MET A 321 9.29 -7.19 19.81
CA MET A 321 8.66 -8.40 19.23
C MET A 321 7.16 -8.20 18.92
N GLU A 322 6.63 -6.99 19.11
CA GLU A 322 5.23 -6.69 18.81
C GLU A 322 5.06 -6.40 17.33
N TRP A 323 4.09 -7.07 16.73
CA TRP A 323 3.68 -6.89 15.33
C TRP A 323 2.17 -6.79 15.24
N ASN A 324 1.57 -6.03 16.17
CA ASN A 324 0.13 -5.86 16.23
C ASN A 324 -0.39 -5.00 15.07
N LEU A 325 -1.54 -5.36 14.53
CA LEU A 325 -2.29 -4.46 13.66
C LEU A 325 -3.01 -3.43 14.52
N MET A 326 -2.64 -2.18 14.31
CA MET A 326 -3.19 -1.02 14.99
C MET A 326 -4.02 -0.18 14.02
N TYR A 327 -4.87 0.69 14.54
CA TYR A 327 -5.60 1.66 13.74
C TYR A 327 -5.83 2.98 14.49
N ARG A 328 -6.14 4.02 13.71
CA ARG A 328 -6.71 5.30 14.16
C ARG A 328 -7.86 5.70 13.23
N ILE A 329 -8.78 6.49 13.74
CA ILE A 329 -9.91 7.02 12.98
C ILE A 329 -9.78 8.55 12.98
N GLY A 330 -9.81 9.16 11.81
CA GLY A 330 -9.83 10.59 11.58
C GLY A 330 -11.21 11.06 11.09
N ASP A 331 -11.40 12.35 11.06
CA ASP A 331 -12.56 12.97 10.44
C ASP A 331 -12.57 12.84 8.90
N ALA A 332 -13.58 13.40 8.26
CA ALA A 332 -13.76 13.33 6.80
C ALA A 332 -12.63 14.01 6.00
N ASP A 333 -11.86 14.89 6.62
CA ASP A 333 -10.70 15.57 6.04
C ASP A 333 -9.37 14.87 6.38
N ALA A 334 -9.42 13.66 6.98
CA ALA A 334 -8.27 12.91 7.47
C ALA A 334 -7.42 13.72 8.46
N LYS A 335 -8.05 14.56 9.23
CA LYS A 335 -7.48 15.39 10.32
C LYS A 335 -7.93 14.85 11.67
N ASN A 336 -8.03 15.56 12.69
CA ASN A 336 -8.61 15.24 14.02
C ASN A 336 -8.61 13.73 14.37
N TRP A 337 -7.43 13.13 14.36
CA TRP A 337 -7.24 11.69 14.57
C TRP A 337 -7.44 11.31 16.04
N GLY A 338 -8.31 10.33 16.27
CA GLY A 338 -8.54 9.72 17.57
C GLY A 338 -7.35 8.91 18.09
N PRO A 339 -7.50 8.25 19.23
CA PRO A 339 -6.44 7.46 19.86
C PRO A 339 -6.10 6.21 19.02
N GLU A 340 -4.98 5.58 19.37
CA GLU A 340 -4.60 4.30 18.79
C GLU A 340 -5.37 3.15 19.42
N HIS A 341 -5.86 2.27 18.57
CA HIS A 341 -6.52 1.02 18.97
C HIS A 341 -5.85 -0.18 18.32
N LYS A 342 -5.96 -1.33 18.97
CA LYS A 342 -5.50 -2.60 18.41
C LYS A 342 -6.64 -3.35 17.73
N ALA A 343 -6.45 -3.75 16.47
CA ALA A 343 -7.39 -4.60 15.73
C ALA A 343 -7.03 -6.09 15.90
N PHE A 344 -5.76 -6.46 15.62
CA PHE A 344 -5.29 -7.85 15.72
C PHE A 344 -3.96 -7.94 16.46
N ASP A 345 -3.70 -9.10 17.07
CA ASP A 345 -2.41 -9.41 17.71
C ASP A 345 -1.27 -9.64 16.70
N ARG A 346 -1.57 -9.62 15.42
CA ARG A 346 -0.61 -9.69 14.33
C ARG A 346 -1.04 -8.75 13.21
N GLY A 347 -0.06 -8.07 12.64
CA GLY A 347 -0.15 -7.24 11.46
C GLY A 347 0.88 -7.67 10.43
N GLY A 348 1.38 -6.75 9.63
CA GLY A 348 2.39 -6.95 8.61
C GLY A 348 1.80 -6.71 7.23
N TRP A 349 1.96 -5.45 6.75
CA TRP A 349 1.48 -5.05 5.43
C TRP A 349 0.03 -5.47 5.15
N SER A 350 -0.83 -5.28 6.15
CA SER A 350 -2.27 -5.54 6.09
C SER A 350 -2.98 -4.63 5.10
N SER A 351 -4.24 -4.92 4.82
CA SER A 351 -5.12 -4.00 4.11
C SER A 351 -6.49 -3.89 4.78
N ALA A 352 -7.21 -2.84 4.42
CA ALA A 352 -8.57 -2.57 4.80
C ALA A 352 -9.44 -2.44 3.54
N CYS A 353 -10.66 -2.95 3.61
CA CYS A 353 -11.65 -2.87 2.52
C CYS A 353 -12.96 -2.38 3.09
N VAL A 354 -13.43 -1.21 2.68
CA VAL A 354 -14.75 -0.71 3.07
C VAL A 354 -15.82 -1.60 2.42
N ASP A 355 -16.70 -2.12 3.25
CA ASP A 355 -17.71 -3.11 2.85
C ASP A 355 -19.11 -2.48 2.75
N SER A 356 -19.45 -1.62 3.71
CA SER A 356 -20.69 -0.83 3.73
C SER A 356 -20.42 0.55 4.35
N ASP A 357 -21.46 1.34 4.60
CA ASP A 357 -21.34 2.74 5.04
C ASP A 357 -20.41 2.89 6.25
N ASP A 358 -20.63 2.09 7.30
CA ASP A 358 -19.85 2.12 8.53
C ASP A 358 -19.11 0.80 8.80
N SER A 359 -18.87 -0.02 7.77
CA SER A 359 -18.24 -1.32 7.92
C SER A 359 -16.97 -1.44 7.09
N VAL A 360 -15.97 -2.07 7.67
CA VAL A 360 -14.68 -2.35 7.05
C VAL A 360 -14.24 -3.78 7.34
N ILE A 361 -13.64 -4.44 6.36
CA ILE A 361 -12.99 -5.72 6.53
C ILE A 361 -11.48 -5.48 6.60
N LEU A 362 -10.86 -5.91 7.69
CA LEU A 362 -9.42 -5.90 7.87
C LEU A 362 -8.86 -7.28 7.52
N VAL A 363 -7.77 -7.32 6.76
CA VAL A 363 -7.05 -8.56 6.44
C VAL A 363 -5.56 -8.40 6.74
N ALA A 364 -4.98 -9.40 7.43
CA ALA A 364 -3.60 -9.39 7.87
C ALA A 364 -2.97 -10.79 7.83
N PRO A 365 -1.65 -10.88 7.69
CA PRO A 365 -0.92 -12.13 7.93
C PRO A 365 -1.15 -12.64 9.35
N TYR A 366 -1.25 -13.97 9.49
CA TYR A 366 -1.51 -14.63 10.75
C TYR A 366 -0.46 -15.72 11.04
N LYS A 367 -0.47 -16.24 12.27
CA LYS A 367 0.44 -17.29 12.73
C LYS A 367 0.37 -18.53 11.83
N GLY A 368 1.49 -19.22 11.66
CA GLY A 368 1.55 -20.46 10.87
C GLY A 368 1.44 -20.24 9.36
N GLY A 369 1.72 -19.04 8.85
CA GLY A 369 1.66 -18.76 7.42
C GLY A 369 0.23 -18.73 6.89
N LYS A 370 -0.72 -18.21 7.64
CA LYS A 370 -2.13 -18.05 7.30
C LYS A 370 -2.48 -16.57 7.12
N LEU A 371 -3.67 -16.27 6.62
CA LEU A 371 -4.29 -14.95 6.65
C LEU A 371 -5.44 -14.94 7.64
N ARG A 372 -5.67 -13.82 8.29
CA ARG A 372 -6.85 -13.57 9.13
C ARG A 372 -7.61 -12.38 8.56
N LEU A 373 -8.91 -12.50 8.47
CA LEU A 373 -9.81 -11.41 8.13
C LEU A 373 -11.00 -11.37 9.09
N ALA A 374 -11.49 -10.17 9.35
CA ALA A 374 -12.71 -9.95 10.10
C ALA A 374 -13.37 -8.64 9.69
N ARG A 375 -14.69 -8.57 9.80
CA ARG A 375 -15.48 -7.35 9.63
C ARG A 375 -15.51 -6.57 10.93
N PHE A 376 -15.42 -5.27 10.82
CA PHE A 376 -15.54 -4.32 11.91
C PHE A 376 -16.58 -3.25 11.56
N THR A 377 -17.35 -2.83 12.53
CA THR A 377 -18.29 -1.72 12.41
C THR A 377 -17.72 -0.50 13.11
N LEU A 378 -17.79 0.65 12.48
CA LEU A 378 -17.45 1.94 13.05
C LEU A 378 -18.52 2.33 14.07
N LEU A 379 -18.14 2.44 15.34
CA LEU A 379 -18.94 3.04 16.38
C LEU A 379 -18.58 4.50 16.51
N LYS A 380 -19.58 5.36 16.48
CA LYS A 380 -19.48 6.80 16.70
C LYS A 380 -19.97 7.10 18.11
N ASP A 381 -19.61 8.27 18.62
CA ASP A 381 -20.20 8.76 19.84
C ASP A 381 -21.73 8.81 19.69
N ASN A 382 -22.43 8.36 20.70
CA ASN A 382 -23.89 8.48 20.69
C ASN A 382 -24.25 9.96 20.55
N GLU A 383 -24.92 10.30 19.47
CA GLU A 383 -25.70 11.54 19.38
C GLU A 383 -26.78 11.59 20.47
#